data_3876134a0a4ea4cd255299908b9b65ae
#
_entry.id   3876134a0a4ea4cd255299908b9b65ae
#
_cell.length_a   1.000
_cell.length_b   1.000
_cell.length_c   1.000
_cell.angle_alpha   90.00
_cell.angle_beta   90.00
_cell.angle_gamma   90.00
#
_symmetry.space_group_name_H-M   'P 1'
#
loop_
_entity.id
_entity.type
_entity.pdbx_description
1 polymer ?
#
loop_
_entity_poly.entity_id
_entity_poly.type
_entity_poly.pdbx_seq_one_letter_code
_entity_poly.pdbx_strand_id
1 'polypeptide(L)'
;MSAKNTLTHKQIRIRIPKNYHEEPVISRLVSDYGLVINIRGAILGANAVGDGWFDLDLQGTSEQIELGISYLNSLALQVWHNNQTSSW
;
A
#
# COMPACT_ATOMS: atom_id res chain seq x y z
N MET A 1 -10.52 -3.45 26.22
CA MET A 1 -9.87 -3.76 24.96
C MET A 1 -9.29 -2.51 24.33
N SER A 2 -8.08 -2.62 23.87
CA SER A 2 -7.40 -1.50 23.27
C SER A 2 -7.90 -1.26 21.86
N ALA A 3 -8.03 0.00 21.46
CA ALA A 3 -8.38 0.35 20.09
C ALA A 3 -7.33 -0.16 19.09
N LYS A 4 -6.11 -0.41 19.56
CA LYS A 4 -5.06 -0.94 18.67
C LYS A 4 -5.38 -2.30 18.11
N ASN A 5 -6.22 -3.08 18.82
CA ASN A 5 -6.55 -4.42 18.39
C ASN A 5 -7.78 -4.48 17.51
N THR A 6 -8.39 -3.34 17.26
CA THR A 6 -9.54 -3.27 16.39
C THR A 6 -9.09 -3.22 14.95
N LEU A 7 -9.65 -4.09 14.13
CA LEU A 7 -9.34 -4.08 12.70
C LEU A 7 -9.99 -2.88 12.04
N THR A 8 -9.27 -2.29 11.14
CA THR A 8 -9.76 -1.15 10.39
C THR A 8 -9.26 -1.25 8.96
N HIS A 9 -9.73 -0.36 8.13
CA HIS A 9 -9.38 -0.32 6.72
C HIS A 9 -8.84 1.05 6.37
N LYS A 10 -7.92 1.08 5.42
CA LYS A 10 -7.46 2.33 4.87
C LYS A 10 -7.15 2.14 3.41
N GLN A 11 -7.65 3.03 2.59
CA GLN A 11 -7.36 3.00 1.16
C GLN A 11 -6.22 3.95 0.87
N ILE A 12 -5.25 3.43 0.13
CA ILE A 12 -4.13 4.24 -0.32
C ILE A 12 -3.88 3.97 -1.79
N ARG A 13 -3.22 4.91 -2.42
CA ARG A 13 -2.71 4.75 -3.78
C ARG A 13 -1.21 4.93 -3.71
N ILE A 14 -0.47 4.01 -4.29
CA ILE A 14 0.98 4.11 -4.28
C ILE A 14 1.51 4.04 -5.70
N ARG A 15 2.64 4.69 -5.90
CA ARG A 15 3.40 4.59 -7.13
C ARG A 15 4.68 3.83 -6.83
N ILE A 16 4.90 2.74 -7.53
CA ILE A 16 6.12 1.96 -7.39
C ILE A 16 6.98 2.22 -8.63
N PRO A 17 8.07 2.96 -8.46
CA PRO A 17 8.93 3.26 -9.59
C PRO A 17 9.62 2.03 -10.14
N LYS A 18 10.06 2.13 -11.36
CA LYS A 18 10.73 1.06 -12.07
C LYS A 18 11.89 0.49 -11.29
N ASN A 19 12.66 1.32 -10.60
CA ASN A 19 13.84 0.86 -9.88
C ASN A 19 13.53 0.06 -8.61
N TYR A 20 12.24 -0.07 -8.28
CA TYR A 20 11.84 -0.91 -7.13
C TYR A 20 11.20 -2.21 -7.58
N HIS A 21 11.41 -2.64 -8.82
CA HIS A 21 10.80 -3.87 -9.29
C HIS A 21 11.29 -5.10 -8.53
N GLU A 22 12.47 -5.03 -7.95
CA GLU A 22 13.00 -6.15 -7.19
C GLU A 22 12.68 -6.06 -5.70
N GLU A 23 12.10 -4.94 -5.26
CA GLU A 23 11.65 -4.81 -3.89
C GLU A 23 10.23 -5.34 -3.81
N PRO A 24 9.97 -6.42 -3.05
CA PRO A 24 8.62 -6.99 -3.01
C PRO A 24 7.73 -6.17 -2.06
N VAL A 25 7.39 -4.95 -2.47
CA VAL A 25 6.74 -3.97 -1.61
C VAL A 25 5.43 -4.49 -1.03
N ILE A 26 4.54 -4.95 -1.90
CA ILE A 26 3.22 -5.40 -1.44
C ILE A 26 3.36 -6.67 -0.61
N SER A 27 4.25 -7.57 -1.03
CA SER A 27 4.50 -8.79 -0.28
C SER A 27 4.99 -8.50 1.12
N ARG A 28 5.88 -7.52 1.27
CA ARG A 28 6.39 -7.17 2.59
C ARG A 28 5.32 -6.56 3.48
N LEU A 29 4.42 -5.78 2.91
CA LEU A 29 3.31 -5.25 3.70
C LEU A 29 2.50 -6.38 4.31
N VAL A 30 2.34 -7.48 3.60
CA VAL A 30 1.61 -8.62 4.10
C VAL A 30 2.46 -9.41 5.10
N SER A 31 3.68 -9.78 4.70
CA SER A 31 4.46 -10.72 5.50
C SER A 31 5.12 -10.07 6.71
N ASP A 32 5.60 -8.83 6.57
CA ASP A 32 6.34 -8.18 7.65
C ASP A 32 5.44 -7.38 8.56
N TYR A 33 4.33 -6.88 8.06
CA TYR A 33 3.44 -6.00 8.83
C TYR A 33 2.08 -6.60 9.11
N GLY A 34 1.83 -7.81 8.58
CA GLY A 34 0.62 -8.54 8.91
C GLY A 34 -0.65 -7.98 8.30
N LEU A 35 -0.53 -7.19 7.26
CA LEU A 35 -1.70 -6.56 6.64
C LEU A 35 -2.39 -7.53 5.68
N VAL A 36 -3.70 -7.39 5.58
CA VAL A 36 -4.46 -8.00 4.50
C VAL A 36 -4.63 -6.92 3.44
N ILE A 37 -4.27 -7.23 2.21
CA ILE A 37 -4.27 -6.24 1.14
C ILE A 37 -5.12 -6.74 0.00
N ASN A 38 -6.06 -5.88 -0.41
CA ASN A 38 -6.78 -6.09 -1.66
C ASN A 38 -6.31 -5.03 -2.65
N ILE A 39 -5.96 -5.48 -3.84
CA ILE A 39 -5.59 -4.57 -4.91
C ILE A 39 -6.89 -4.22 -5.63
N ARG A 40 -7.31 -2.96 -5.49
CA ARG A 40 -8.55 -2.50 -6.09
C ARG A 40 -8.38 -2.09 -7.54
N GLY A 41 -7.16 -1.70 -7.89
CA GLY A 41 -6.86 -1.35 -9.26
C GLY A 41 -5.37 -1.19 -9.42
N ALA A 42 -4.93 -1.29 -10.65
CA ALA A 42 -3.52 -1.14 -10.96
C ALA A 42 -3.38 -0.62 -12.38
N ILE A 43 -2.42 0.27 -12.55
CA ILE A 43 -2.04 0.77 -13.88
C ILE A 43 -0.55 0.55 -14.01
N LEU A 44 -0.17 -0.22 -15.00
CA LEU A 44 1.23 -0.50 -15.26
C LEU A 44 1.67 0.25 -16.50
N GLY A 45 2.95 0.62 -16.52
CA GLY A 45 3.51 1.25 -17.68
C GLY A 45 3.50 0.32 -18.88
N ALA A 46 3.81 0.87 -20.04
CA ALA A 46 3.78 0.11 -21.29
C ALA A 46 4.65 -1.13 -21.17
N ASN A 47 4.09 -2.29 -21.54
CA ASN A 47 4.79 -3.56 -21.48
C ASN A 47 5.22 -3.94 -20.07
N ALA A 48 4.53 -3.41 -19.08
CA ALA A 48 4.87 -3.63 -17.67
C ALA A 48 6.29 -3.19 -17.33
N VAL A 49 6.84 -2.28 -18.12
CA VAL A 49 8.13 -1.67 -17.87
C VAL A 49 7.85 -0.23 -17.45
N GLY A 50 8.53 0.25 -16.44
CA GLY A 50 8.30 1.59 -15.94
C GLY A 50 7.54 1.54 -14.64
N ASP A 51 6.95 2.69 -14.27
CA ASP A 51 6.29 2.83 -12.99
C ASP A 51 4.94 2.12 -12.97
N GLY A 52 4.57 1.62 -11.81
CA GLY A 52 3.24 1.07 -11.59
C GLY A 52 2.50 1.87 -10.55
N TRP A 53 1.20 2.05 -10.75
CA TRP A 53 0.32 2.69 -9.77
C TRP A 53 -0.66 1.64 -9.26
N PHE A 54 -0.84 1.62 -7.94
CA PHE A 54 -1.69 0.62 -7.31
C PHE A 54 -2.64 1.28 -6.34
N ASP A 55 -3.90 0.90 -6.42
CA ASP A 55 -4.93 1.34 -5.48
C ASP A 55 -5.19 0.17 -4.54
N LEU A 56 -4.84 0.35 -3.27
CA LEU A 56 -4.83 -0.73 -2.30
C LEU A 56 -5.81 -0.44 -1.17
N ASP A 57 -6.46 -1.50 -0.71
CA ASP A 57 -7.24 -1.47 0.52
C ASP A 57 -6.45 -2.26 1.55
N LEU A 58 -6.00 -1.56 2.59
CA LEU A 58 -5.23 -2.16 3.67
C LEU A 58 -6.16 -2.48 4.82
N GLN A 59 -6.07 -3.68 5.34
CA GLN A 59 -6.84 -4.09 6.50
C GLN A 59 -5.91 -4.61 7.57
N GLY A 60 -6.11 -4.13 8.78
CA GLY A 60 -5.32 -4.54 9.92
C GLY A 60 -5.62 -3.64 11.10
N THR A 61 -4.82 -3.75 12.15
CA THR A 61 -4.94 -2.81 13.26
C THR A 61 -4.39 -1.45 12.82
N SER A 62 -4.79 -0.42 13.55
CA SER A 62 -4.25 0.93 13.27
C SER A 62 -2.74 0.93 13.31
N GLU A 63 -2.16 0.22 14.26
CA GLU A 63 -0.71 0.18 14.40
C GLU A 63 -0.06 -0.51 13.21
N GLN A 64 -0.63 -1.63 12.78
CA GLN A 64 -0.10 -2.34 11.61
C GLN A 64 -0.14 -1.46 10.37
N ILE A 65 -1.23 -0.75 10.18
CA ILE A 65 -1.38 0.13 9.03
C ILE A 65 -0.37 1.27 9.09
N GLU A 66 -0.20 1.87 10.26
CA GLU A 66 0.77 2.95 10.41
C GLU A 66 2.19 2.49 10.13
N LEU A 67 2.55 1.31 10.64
CA LEU A 67 3.89 0.79 10.42
C LEU A 67 4.09 0.45 8.94
N GLY A 68 3.08 -0.09 8.30
CA GLY A 68 3.17 -0.38 6.87
C GLY A 68 3.36 0.88 6.05
N ILE A 69 2.62 1.94 6.38
CA ILE A 69 2.76 3.20 5.65
C ILE A 69 4.14 3.81 5.92
N SER A 70 4.64 3.68 7.15
CA SER A 70 6.00 4.14 7.45
C SER A 70 7.04 3.41 6.62
N TYR A 71 6.85 2.13 6.41
CA TYR A 71 7.73 1.36 5.55
C TYR A 71 7.72 1.93 4.12
N LEU A 72 6.52 2.20 3.59
CA LEU A 72 6.42 2.78 2.26
C LEU A 72 7.12 4.12 2.18
N ASN A 73 6.96 4.94 3.22
CA ASN A 73 7.61 6.25 3.26
C ASN A 73 9.12 6.11 3.34
N SER A 74 9.61 5.07 4.02
CA SER A 74 11.04 4.85 4.14
C SER A 74 11.68 4.50 2.79
N LEU A 75 10.88 3.99 1.86
CA LEU A 75 11.34 3.71 0.51
C LEU A 75 11.21 4.93 -0.40
N ALA A 76 10.73 6.05 0.15
CA ALA A 76 10.51 7.28 -0.60
C ALA A 76 9.51 7.10 -1.74
N LEU A 77 8.58 6.18 -1.57
CA LEU A 77 7.51 5.99 -2.54
C LEU A 77 6.45 7.07 -2.36
N GLN A 78 5.80 7.42 -3.45
CA GLN A 78 4.67 8.33 -3.37
C GLN A 78 3.46 7.56 -2.87
N VAL A 79 2.83 8.08 -1.82
CA VAL A 79 1.68 7.46 -1.19
C VAL A 79 0.59 8.52 -1.08
N TRP A 80 -0.57 8.22 -1.63
CA TRP A 80 -1.74 9.09 -1.51
C TRP A 80 -2.75 8.41 -0.63
N HIS A 81 -3.24 9.14 0.36
CA HIS A 81 -4.28 8.64 1.24
C HIS A 81 -5.61 8.96 0.60
N ASN A 82 -6.40 7.94 0.38
CA ASN A 82 -7.64 8.10 -0.32
C ASN A 82 -8.79 7.94 0.66
N ASN A 83 -9.23 9.05 1.23
CA ASN A 83 -10.32 9.04 2.20
C ASN A 83 -11.68 9.13 1.54
N GLN A 84 -11.70 9.34 0.25
CA GLN A 84 -12.94 9.48 -0.49
C GLN A 84 -12.79 8.71 -1.78
N THR A 85 -13.93 8.34 -2.32
CA THR A 85 -13.92 7.69 -3.60
C THR A 85 -13.37 8.64 -4.65
N SER A 86 -12.36 8.21 -5.33
CA SER A 86 -11.86 8.97 -6.46
C SER A 86 -11.51 7.99 -7.55
N SER A 87 -11.61 8.46 -8.76
CA SER A 87 -11.24 7.63 -9.89
C SER A 87 -9.87 8.05 -10.38
N TRP A 88 -9.29 7.17 -11.08
CA TRP A 88 -7.98 7.41 -11.67
C TRP A 88 -8.11 8.30 -12.90
#